data_38df171b25a4bb12caec6e18747b2ec4
#
_entry.id   38df171b25a4bb12caec6e18747b2ec4
#
_cell.length_a   1.000
_cell.length_b   1.000
_cell.length_c   1.000
_cell.angle_alpha   90.00
_cell.angle_beta   90.00
_cell.angle_gamma   90.00
#
_symmetry.space_group_name_H-M   'P 1'
#
loop_
_entity.id
_entity.type
_entity.pdbx_description
1 polymer ?
#
loop_
_entity_poly.entity_id
_entity_poly.type
_entity_poly.pdbx_seq_one_letter_code
_entity_poly.pdbx_strand_id
1 'polypeptide(L)'
;MNRPTLSRYPRDLIGHGEHPPQAQWPGRARVALQFVLNYEEGGENSVLHGDAGSEQFLSEMFNPAAYPARHLSMEGIYEYGSRAGVWRLLREFEKRALPLTVFGVAMAMERHPELTRALVEMQHEIACHGWRWIHYQSMDEALERQHMEIGMDILQRLTGERPSGWYTGRDSPNTRRLVADYGGFEYDSDYYGDDLPFWLQVRKTDGSLAPHLVVPYTLDCNDMRFALPQGFSHGDEFFQYLRDSFDVLYAEGDEAPKMMSVGMHCRLLGRPGRMRALQRFLDHVEKHDRVWICRRVDIARHWRATHPFDPATAFLWE
;
A
#
# COMPACT_ATOMS: atom_id res chain seq x y z
N MET A 1 45.16 4.69 2.33
CA MET A 1 43.87 5.01 1.73
C MET A 1 43.01 5.67 2.82
N ASN A 2 42.79 6.97 2.74
CA ASN A 2 41.87 7.66 3.64
C ASN A 2 40.46 7.13 3.35
N ARG A 3 39.84 6.39 4.29
CA ARG A 3 38.41 6.15 4.23
C ARG A 3 37.76 7.53 4.25
N PRO A 4 36.87 7.85 3.29
CA PRO A 4 36.08 9.06 3.41
C PRO A 4 35.37 8.97 4.76
N THR A 5 35.45 10.01 5.56
CA THR A 5 34.58 10.21 6.71
C THR A 5 33.17 10.11 6.16
N LEU A 6 32.50 8.99 6.37
CA LEU A 6 31.09 8.85 6.03
C LEU A 6 30.36 9.88 6.88
N SER A 7 30.12 11.05 6.29
CA SER A 7 28.98 11.86 6.69
C SER A 7 27.81 10.90 6.85
N ARG A 8 26.97 11.04 7.83
CA ARG A 8 25.86 10.18 8.20
C ARG A 8 25.31 9.35 7.03
N TYR A 9 25.33 8.01 7.15
CA TYR A 9 24.79 7.13 6.13
C TYR A 9 23.29 7.40 5.99
N PRO A 10 22.77 7.64 4.77
CA PRO A 10 21.40 8.14 4.57
C PRO A 10 20.31 7.08 4.74
N ARG A 11 20.65 5.86 5.15
CA ARG A 11 19.70 4.76 5.36
C ARG A 11 19.74 4.33 6.82
N ASP A 12 18.58 4.09 7.41
CA ASP A 12 18.48 3.40 8.68
C ASP A 12 18.50 1.88 8.42
N LEU A 13 19.55 1.22 8.92
CA LEU A 13 19.70 -0.24 8.86
C LEU A 13 19.51 -0.88 10.24
N ILE A 14 19.11 -0.11 11.24
CA ILE A 14 18.94 -0.55 12.61
C ILE A 14 17.45 -0.72 12.93
N GLY A 15 16.60 0.20 12.49
CA GLY A 15 15.16 0.20 12.77
C GLY A 15 14.86 0.09 14.27
N HIS A 16 13.93 -0.77 14.64
CA HIS A 16 13.63 -1.06 16.04
C HIS A 16 14.67 -1.96 16.73
N GLY A 17 15.60 -2.56 16.00
CA GLY A 17 16.69 -3.40 16.53
C GLY A 17 16.22 -4.70 17.16
N GLU A 18 17.06 -5.24 18.05
CA GLU A 18 16.84 -6.52 18.72
C GLU A 18 15.59 -6.52 19.63
N HIS A 19 15.24 -5.35 20.18
CA HIS A 19 14.13 -5.21 21.13
C HIS A 19 13.07 -4.24 20.59
N PRO A 20 12.20 -4.70 19.68
CA PRO A 20 11.13 -3.86 19.13
C PRO A 20 10.17 -3.41 20.22
N PRO A 21 9.57 -2.22 20.10
CA PRO A 21 8.62 -1.73 21.08
C PRO A 21 7.37 -2.63 21.14
N GLN A 22 6.76 -2.72 22.32
CA GLN A 22 5.48 -3.40 22.49
C GLN A 22 4.38 -2.58 21.81
N ALA A 23 3.79 -3.12 20.75
CA ALA A 23 2.83 -2.39 19.93
C ALA A 23 1.51 -2.07 20.65
N GLN A 24 1.16 -2.80 21.69
CA GLN A 24 -0.03 -2.59 22.52
C GLN A 24 -1.34 -2.56 21.72
N TRP A 25 -1.44 -3.42 20.69
CA TRP A 25 -2.62 -3.43 19.82
C TRP A 25 -3.95 -3.56 20.61
N PRO A 26 -5.05 -2.97 20.12
CA PRO A 26 -6.38 -3.10 20.72
C PRO A 26 -6.75 -4.55 20.99
N GLY A 27 -7.42 -4.81 22.12
CA GLY A 27 -7.78 -6.16 22.53
C GLY A 27 -6.59 -7.08 22.89
N ARG A 28 -5.40 -6.53 23.09
CA ARG A 28 -4.15 -7.29 23.26
C ARG A 28 -3.89 -8.22 22.08
N ALA A 29 -4.19 -7.74 20.87
CA ALA A 29 -3.98 -8.53 19.68
C ALA A 29 -2.50 -8.87 19.49
N ARG A 30 -2.24 -10.08 19.00
CA ARG A 30 -0.91 -10.58 18.62
C ARG A 30 -0.48 -10.04 17.28
N VAL A 31 -1.45 -9.88 16.38
CA VAL A 31 -1.21 -9.37 15.03
C VAL A 31 -2.26 -8.31 14.69
N ALA A 32 -1.80 -7.16 14.19
CA ALA A 32 -2.64 -6.19 13.51
C ALA A 32 -2.64 -6.54 12.01
N LEU A 33 -3.72 -7.14 11.53
CA LEU A 33 -3.84 -7.62 10.15
C LEU A 33 -4.58 -6.63 9.28
N GLN A 34 -3.97 -6.23 8.17
CA GLN A 34 -4.56 -5.29 7.21
C GLN A 34 -4.69 -5.92 5.83
N PHE A 35 -5.84 -5.72 5.22
CA PHE A 35 -6.07 -6.05 3.82
C PHE A 35 -6.06 -4.77 3.00
N VAL A 36 -5.17 -4.70 2.01
CA VAL A 36 -4.96 -3.52 1.18
C VAL A 36 -5.33 -3.83 -0.26
N LEU A 37 -6.33 -3.14 -0.77
CA LEU A 37 -6.77 -3.26 -2.15
C LEU A 37 -6.15 -2.13 -2.97
N ASN A 38 -5.24 -2.46 -3.89
CA ASN A 38 -4.71 -1.53 -4.86
C ASN A 38 -5.72 -1.40 -6.02
N TYR A 39 -6.34 -0.24 -6.16
CA TYR A 39 -7.24 0.06 -7.26
C TYR A 39 -6.56 1.00 -8.25
N GLU A 40 -6.09 0.43 -9.35
CA GLU A 40 -5.19 1.08 -10.31
C GLU A 40 -5.76 1.12 -11.73
N GLU A 41 -6.82 0.36 -11.97
CA GLU A 41 -7.42 0.09 -13.28
C GLU A 41 -7.96 1.34 -13.95
N GLY A 42 -7.27 1.78 -14.99
CA GLY A 42 -7.53 3.04 -15.71
C GLY A 42 -6.55 4.17 -15.36
N GLY A 43 -5.64 3.96 -14.39
CA GLY A 43 -4.55 4.89 -14.05
C GLY A 43 -3.17 4.48 -14.60
N GLU A 44 -3.05 3.29 -15.20
CA GLU A 44 -1.84 2.72 -15.79
C GLU A 44 -1.32 3.52 -17.01
N ASN A 45 -0.09 3.18 -17.46
CA ASN A 45 0.46 3.76 -18.69
C ASN A 45 -0.42 3.45 -19.90
N SER A 46 -0.77 4.47 -20.66
CA SER A 46 -1.55 4.35 -21.89
C SER A 46 -1.32 5.52 -22.82
N VAL A 47 -1.21 5.24 -24.12
CA VAL A 47 -1.18 6.29 -25.16
C VAL A 47 -2.44 7.19 -25.15
N LEU A 48 -3.55 6.70 -24.57
CA LEU A 48 -4.76 7.50 -24.37
C LEU A 48 -4.57 8.61 -23.31
N HIS A 49 -3.54 8.51 -22.51
CA HIS A 49 -3.17 9.50 -21.49
C HIS A 49 -1.99 10.39 -21.92
N GLY A 50 -1.50 10.21 -23.16
CA GLY A 50 -0.33 10.91 -23.68
C GLY A 50 0.99 10.23 -23.33
N ASP A 51 0.98 9.02 -22.75
CA ASP A 51 2.20 8.26 -22.46
C ASP A 51 2.86 7.74 -23.75
N ALA A 52 4.17 7.56 -23.71
CA ALA A 52 4.92 7.07 -24.86
C ALA A 52 4.58 5.62 -25.25
N GLY A 53 3.99 4.86 -24.36
CA GLY A 53 3.62 3.47 -24.62
C GLY A 53 2.56 2.92 -23.65
N SER A 54 2.06 1.74 -24.02
CA SER A 54 1.12 0.97 -23.21
C SER A 54 1.78 0.38 -21.95
N GLU A 55 0.98 0.04 -20.95
CA GLU A 55 1.43 -0.67 -19.76
C GLU A 55 1.98 -2.06 -20.11
N GLN A 56 2.96 -2.51 -19.33
CA GLN A 56 3.60 -3.81 -19.49
C GLN A 56 3.74 -4.56 -18.15
N PHE A 57 3.35 -3.94 -17.04
CA PHE A 57 3.62 -4.48 -15.71
C PHE A 57 2.36 -5.07 -15.07
N LEU A 58 2.57 -6.01 -14.16
CA LEU A 58 1.60 -6.57 -13.24
C LEU A 58 0.33 -7.14 -13.92
N SER A 59 0.56 -8.02 -14.88
CA SER A 59 -0.47 -8.79 -15.60
C SER A 59 -0.01 -10.22 -15.85
N GLU A 60 -0.93 -11.08 -16.31
CA GLU A 60 -0.62 -12.47 -16.71
C GLU A 60 0.02 -12.58 -18.09
N MET A 61 0.29 -11.48 -18.78
CA MET A 61 0.92 -11.54 -20.10
C MET A 61 2.38 -11.96 -19.98
N PHE A 62 2.76 -12.96 -20.77
CA PHE A 62 4.15 -13.38 -20.86
C PHE A 62 4.96 -12.34 -21.64
N ASN A 63 6.05 -11.83 -21.02
CA ASN A 63 6.97 -10.89 -21.64
C ASN A 63 6.27 -9.69 -22.34
N PRO A 64 5.39 -8.96 -21.65
CA PRO A 64 4.69 -7.85 -22.29
C PRO A 64 5.68 -6.75 -22.68
N ALA A 65 5.46 -6.13 -23.83
CA ALA A 65 6.22 -4.97 -24.29
C ALA A 65 5.35 -3.70 -24.23
N ALA A 66 5.96 -2.55 -23.99
CA ALA A 66 5.31 -1.27 -24.20
C ALA A 66 5.24 -0.97 -25.71
N TYR A 67 4.04 -0.74 -26.21
CA TYR A 67 3.81 -0.36 -27.62
C TYR A 67 3.45 1.13 -27.69
N PRO A 68 3.92 1.89 -28.72
CA PRO A 68 3.49 3.27 -28.95
C PRO A 68 2.08 3.30 -29.57
N ALA A 69 1.21 2.46 -29.05
CA ALA A 69 -0.17 2.25 -29.45
C ALA A 69 -0.95 1.60 -28.31
N ARG A 70 -2.28 1.54 -28.42
CA ARG A 70 -3.11 0.79 -27.49
C ARG A 70 -2.77 -0.70 -27.52
N HIS A 71 -2.69 -1.31 -26.33
CA HIS A 71 -2.50 -2.75 -26.16
C HIS A 71 -3.79 -3.38 -25.63
N LEU A 72 -4.72 -3.70 -26.53
CA LEU A 72 -6.09 -4.11 -26.16
C LEU A 72 -6.15 -5.31 -25.21
N SER A 73 -5.23 -6.26 -25.34
CA SER A 73 -5.17 -7.41 -24.41
C SER A 73 -4.77 -6.97 -22.99
N MET A 74 -3.82 -6.04 -22.86
CA MET A 74 -3.44 -5.48 -21.56
C MET A 74 -4.59 -4.66 -20.99
N GLU A 75 -5.19 -3.78 -21.78
CA GLU A 75 -6.37 -3.01 -21.35
C GLU A 75 -7.49 -3.95 -20.86
N GLY A 76 -7.78 -5.04 -21.58
CA GLY A 76 -8.78 -6.02 -21.18
C GLY A 76 -8.48 -6.74 -19.87
N ILE A 77 -7.18 -6.93 -19.50
CA ILE A 77 -6.79 -7.48 -18.19
C ILE A 77 -7.09 -6.46 -17.08
N TYR A 78 -6.73 -5.19 -17.28
CA TYR A 78 -7.05 -4.11 -16.34
C TYR A 78 -8.56 -3.90 -16.22
N GLU A 79 -9.29 -3.85 -17.33
CA GLU A 79 -10.75 -3.75 -17.34
C GLU A 79 -11.42 -4.89 -16.55
N TYR A 80 -10.88 -6.12 -16.60
CA TYR A 80 -11.41 -7.21 -15.78
C TYR A 80 -11.36 -6.87 -14.28
N GLY A 81 -10.27 -6.26 -13.82
CA GLY A 81 -10.13 -5.81 -12.43
C GLY A 81 -11.26 -4.87 -12.03
N SER A 82 -11.50 -3.85 -12.83
CA SER A 82 -12.54 -2.84 -12.61
C SER A 82 -13.97 -3.41 -12.77
N ARG A 83 -14.21 -4.24 -13.81
CA ARG A 83 -15.55 -4.72 -14.17
C ARG A 83 -16.04 -5.90 -13.34
N ALA A 84 -15.14 -6.77 -12.90
CA ALA A 84 -15.50 -8.02 -12.24
C ALA A 84 -14.71 -8.30 -10.96
N GLY A 85 -13.39 -8.09 -11.00
CA GLY A 85 -12.48 -8.48 -9.91
C GLY A 85 -12.75 -7.72 -8.62
N VAL A 86 -12.85 -6.41 -8.69
CA VAL A 86 -13.12 -5.55 -7.52
C VAL A 86 -14.42 -5.93 -6.82
N TRP A 87 -15.49 -6.14 -7.57
CA TRP A 87 -16.79 -6.49 -6.99
C TRP A 87 -16.80 -7.86 -6.32
N ARG A 88 -15.99 -8.81 -6.83
CA ARG A 88 -15.83 -10.12 -6.19
C ARG A 88 -15.11 -10.01 -4.86
N LEU A 89 -14.07 -9.20 -4.79
CA LEU A 89 -13.34 -8.93 -3.54
C LEU A 89 -14.25 -8.23 -2.54
N LEU A 90 -14.90 -7.14 -2.93
CA LEU A 90 -15.77 -6.35 -2.02
C LEU A 90 -16.87 -7.20 -1.40
N ARG A 91 -17.56 -8.05 -2.20
CA ARG A 91 -18.59 -8.95 -1.65
C ARG A 91 -18.05 -9.92 -0.59
N GLU A 92 -16.81 -10.36 -0.69
CA GLU A 92 -16.22 -11.24 0.33
C GLU A 92 -15.96 -10.50 1.63
N PHE A 93 -15.44 -9.26 1.56
CA PHE A 93 -15.19 -8.43 2.73
C PHE A 93 -16.51 -7.96 3.37
N GLU A 94 -17.49 -7.56 2.57
CA GLU A 94 -18.83 -7.21 3.04
C GLU A 94 -19.51 -8.38 3.78
N LYS A 95 -19.49 -9.58 3.17
CA LYS A 95 -20.05 -10.80 3.76
C LYS A 95 -19.47 -11.10 5.16
N ARG A 96 -18.21 -10.78 5.38
CA ARG A 96 -17.50 -11.03 6.65
C ARG A 96 -17.46 -9.80 7.55
N ALA A 97 -18.04 -8.68 7.12
CA ALA A 97 -17.97 -7.39 7.82
C ALA A 97 -16.53 -6.96 8.15
N LEU A 98 -15.60 -7.18 7.22
CA LEU A 98 -14.19 -6.86 7.40
C LEU A 98 -13.83 -5.52 6.75
N PRO A 99 -13.00 -4.68 7.41
CA PRO A 99 -12.54 -3.42 6.84
C PRO A 99 -11.46 -3.64 5.76
N LEU A 100 -11.35 -2.67 4.86
CA LEU A 100 -10.28 -2.56 3.88
C LEU A 100 -9.61 -1.19 3.97
N THR A 101 -8.32 -1.15 3.61
CA THR A 101 -7.69 0.04 3.08
C THR A 101 -7.60 -0.08 1.57
N VAL A 102 -8.08 0.92 0.85
CA VAL A 102 -7.97 1.00 -0.61
C VAL A 102 -6.88 2.01 -0.94
N PHE A 103 -5.80 1.56 -1.56
CA PHE A 103 -4.87 2.44 -2.23
C PHE A 103 -5.47 2.80 -3.59
N GLY A 104 -6.12 3.96 -3.63
CA GLY A 104 -6.88 4.42 -4.78
C GLY A 104 -6.04 5.33 -5.68
N VAL A 105 -5.74 4.90 -6.91
CA VAL A 105 -5.20 5.78 -7.93
C VAL A 105 -6.31 6.75 -8.34
N ALA A 106 -6.07 8.06 -8.15
CA ALA A 106 -7.14 9.05 -8.28
C ALA A 106 -7.81 9.06 -9.65
N MET A 107 -7.04 8.91 -10.73
CA MET A 107 -7.57 8.80 -12.10
C MET A 107 -8.45 7.55 -12.28
N ALA A 108 -8.08 6.42 -11.68
CA ALA A 108 -8.86 5.19 -11.72
C ALA A 108 -10.18 5.35 -10.95
N MET A 109 -10.13 5.94 -9.76
CA MET A 109 -11.30 6.22 -8.94
C MET A 109 -12.29 7.19 -9.62
N GLU A 110 -11.78 8.22 -10.29
CA GLU A 110 -12.59 9.19 -11.04
C GLU A 110 -13.31 8.54 -12.23
N ARG A 111 -12.70 7.53 -12.86
CA ARG A 111 -13.29 6.78 -13.98
C ARG A 111 -14.33 5.75 -13.56
N HIS A 112 -14.39 5.42 -12.27
CA HIS A 112 -15.34 4.46 -11.73
C HIS A 112 -16.07 5.04 -10.49
N PRO A 113 -16.92 6.06 -10.68
CA PRO A 113 -17.57 6.76 -9.58
C PRO A 113 -18.53 5.87 -8.78
N GLU A 114 -19.10 4.83 -9.39
CA GLU A 114 -19.97 3.86 -8.70
C GLU A 114 -19.17 3.04 -7.67
N LEU A 115 -17.97 2.62 -8.01
CA LEU A 115 -17.08 1.94 -7.09
C LEU A 115 -16.66 2.87 -5.94
N THR A 116 -16.24 4.10 -6.27
CA THR A 116 -15.82 5.07 -5.25
C THR A 116 -16.94 5.31 -4.24
N ARG A 117 -18.17 5.49 -4.70
CA ARG A 117 -19.34 5.61 -3.81
C ARG A 117 -19.54 4.38 -2.94
N ALA A 118 -19.48 3.16 -3.52
CA ALA A 118 -19.63 1.92 -2.78
C ALA A 118 -18.56 1.77 -1.67
N LEU A 119 -17.31 2.13 -1.94
CA LEU A 119 -16.24 2.08 -0.95
C LEU A 119 -16.48 3.04 0.22
N VAL A 120 -16.97 4.25 -0.06
CA VAL A 120 -17.35 5.25 0.96
C VAL A 120 -18.53 4.75 1.80
N GLU A 121 -19.59 4.23 1.15
CA GLU A 121 -20.79 3.69 1.82
C GLU A 121 -20.43 2.49 2.73
N MET A 122 -19.48 1.64 2.31
CA MET A 122 -18.96 0.53 3.10
C MET A 122 -17.96 0.95 4.19
N GLN A 123 -17.66 2.25 4.32
CA GLN A 123 -16.72 2.81 5.29
C GLN A 123 -15.29 2.26 5.19
N HIS A 124 -14.88 1.85 4.00
CA HIS A 124 -13.48 1.49 3.75
C HIS A 124 -12.60 2.73 3.75
N GLU A 125 -11.35 2.59 4.19
CA GLU A 125 -10.38 3.66 4.06
C GLU A 125 -9.97 3.82 2.59
N ILE A 126 -9.94 5.06 2.10
CA ILE A 126 -9.35 5.40 0.80
C ILE A 126 -8.11 6.25 1.05
N ALA A 127 -6.94 5.66 0.86
CA ALA A 127 -5.65 6.34 0.88
C ALA A 127 -5.23 6.70 -0.54
N CYS A 128 -4.49 7.80 -0.68
CA CYS A 128 -4.06 8.25 -2.00
C CYS A 128 -2.93 7.38 -2.56
N HIS A 129 -3.14 6.82 -3.74
CA HIS A 129 -2.14 6.06 -4.52
C HIS A 129 -1.61 6.90 -5.71
N GLY A 130 -1.45 8.21 -5.49
CA GLY A 130 -1.10 9.17 -6.52
C GLY A 130 -2.24 9.46 -7.49
N TRP A 131 -1.96 10.35 -8.46
CA TRP A 131 -2.89 10.62 -9.55
C TRP A 131 -2.94 9.50 -10.58
N ARG A 132 -1.74 9.03 -10.97
CA ARG A 132 -1.51 8.01 -12.00
C ARG A 132 -0.66 6.86 -11.43
N TRP A 133 -0.84 5.67 -11.97
CA TRP A 133 0.00 4.51 -11.64
C TRP A 133 1.15 4.38 -12.64
N ILE A 134 2.10 5.28 -12.56
CA ILE A 134 3.29 5.38 -13.41
C ILE A 134 4.56 5.47 -12.57
N HIS A 135 5.73 5.30 -13.17
CA HIS A 135 7.00 5.46 -12.47
C HIS A 135 7.34 6.94 -12.24
N TYR A 136 7.59 7.28 -10.98
CA TYR A 136 8.02 8.62 -10.57
C TYR A 136 9.53 8.76 -10.42
N GLN A 137 10.30 7.65 -10.41
CA GLN A 137 11.75 7.60 -10.12
C GLN A 137 12.59 8.66 -10.85
N SER A 138 12.23 9.01 -12.07
CA SER A 138 12.97 9.98 -12.89
C SER A 138 12.10 11.18 -13.29
N MET A 139 10.95 11.37 -12.63
CA MET A 139 10.06 12.48 -12.92
C MET A 139 10.64 13.80 -12.37
N ASP A 140 10.41 14.90 -13.09
CA ASP A 140 10.69 16.23 -12.58
C ASP A 140 9.89 16.50 -11.30
N GLU A 141 10.52 17.07 -10.29
CA GLU A 141 9.91 17.29 -8.99
C GLU A 141 8.66 18.18 -9.04
N ALA A 142 8.68 19.22 -9.88
CA ALA A 142 7.52 20.11 -10.01
C ALA A 142 6.33 19.38 -10.62
N LEU A 143 6.57 18.46 -11.57
CA LEU A 143 5.53 17.64 -12.17
C LEU A 143 5.02 16.59 -11.17
N GLU A 144 5.89 15.97 -10.37
CA GLU A 144 5.49 15.04 -9.32
C GLU A 144 4.60 15.73 -8.27
N ARG A 145 4.99 16.94 -7.84
CA ARG A 145 4.17 17.77 -6.95
C ARG A 145 2.80 18.08 -7.54
N GLN A 146 2.74 18.45 -8.80
CA GLN A 146 1.48 18.71 -9.51
C GLN A 146 0.60 17.43 -9.55
N HIS A 147 1.19 16.27 -9.83
CA HIS A 147 0.47 15.00 -9.80
C HIS A 147 -0.10 14.68 -8.40
N MET A 148 0.65 14.97 -7.34
CA MET A 148 0.18 14.82 -5.96
C MET A 148 -1.03 15.73 -5.70
N GLU A 149 -0.94 17.01 -6.05
CA GLU A 149 -2.02 17.98 -5.86
C GLU A 149 -3.29 17.57 -6.61
N ILE A 150 -3.17 17.17 -7.87
CA ILE A 150 -4.29 16.67 -8.70
C ILE A 150 -4.92 15.44 -8.06
N GLY A 151 -4.11 14.47 -7.62
CA GLY A 151 -4.58 13.23 -7.02
C GLY A 151 -5.38 13.48 -5.74
N MET A 152 -4.86 14.35 -4.88
CA MET A 152 -5.51 14.73 -3.62
C MET A 152 -6.83 15.48 -3.86
N ASP A 153 -6.85 16.43 -4.80
CA ASP A 153 -8.06 17.19 -5.16
C ASP A 153 -9.18 16.26 -5.68
N ILE A 154 -8.83 15.36 -6.59
CA ILE A 154 -9.77 14.38 -7.15
C ILE A 154 -10.35 13.51 -6.02
N LEU A 155 -9.52 12.89 -5.19
CA LEU A 155 -9.99 11.99 -4.14
C LEU A 155 -10.84 12.73 -3.12
N GLN A 156 -10.43 13.92 -2.67
CA GLN A 156 -11.23 14.72 -1.74
C GLN A 156 -12.60 15.09 -2.33
N ARG A 157 -12.65 15.45 -3.60
CA ARG A 157 -13.92 15.77 -4.30
C ARG A 157 -14.82 14.55 -4.43
N LEU A 158 -14.25 13.36 -4.70
CA LEU A 158 -15.03 12.14 -4.90
C LEU A 158 -15.54 11.51 -3.59
N THR A 159 -14.76 11.61 -2.52
CA THR A 159 -15.09 10.95 -1.24
C THR A 159 -15.72 11.89 -0.22
N GLY A 160 -15.60 13.20 -0.42
CA GLY A 160 -16.01 14.22 0.55
C GLY A 160 -15.00 14.44 1.67
N GLU A 161 -13.95 13.62 1.76
CA GLU A 161 -12.93 13.69 2.80
C GLU A 161 -11.54 13.72 2.19
N ARG A 162 -10.61 14.36 2.88
CA ARG A 162 -9.20 14.33 2.50
C ARG A 162 -8.59 12.98 2.85
N PRO A 163 -7.89 12.30 1.92
CA PRO A 163 -7.16 11.08 2.24
C PRO A 163 -6.17 11.28 3.40
N SER A 164 -6.23 10.39 4.39
CA SER A 164 -5.33 10.41 5.56
C SER A 164 -4.00 9.68 5.32
N GLY A 165 -3.95 8.79 4.35
CA GLY A 165 -2.78 7.97 4.01
C GLY A 165 -2.25 8.23 2.61
N TRP A 166 -0.95 8.02 2.44
CA TRP A 166 -0.24 8.10 1.17
C TRP A 166 0.50 6.80 0.85
N TYR A 167 0.49 6.40 -0.42
CA TYR A 167 1.30 5.35 -0.99
C TYR A 167 1.49 5.59 -2.49
N THR A 168 2.72 5.63 -2.97
CA THR A 168 3.02 5.75 -4.41
C THR A 168 3.28 4.40 -5.05
N GLY A 169 4.06 3.54 -4.38
CA GLY A 169 4.47 2.22 -4.86
C GLY A 169 5.47 2.22 -6.03
N ARG A 170 5.59 3.35 -6.71
CA ARG A 170 6.54 3.63 -7.81
C ARG A 170 7.21 4.98 -7.59
N ASP A 171 7.60 5.23 -6.34
CA ASP A 171 8.08 6.48 -5.80
C ASP A 171 9.39 6.99 -6.42
N SER A 172 9.69 8.24 -6.16
CA SER A 172 10.94 8.91 -6.49
C SER A 172 11.75 9.23 -5.24
N PRO A 173 13.02 9.64 -5.35
CA PRO A 173 13.77 10.18 -4.23
C PRO A 173 13.14 11.43 -3.58
N ASN A 174 12.23 12.11 -4.28
CA ASN A 174 11.55 13.32 -3.80
C ASN A 174 10.24 13.02 -3.08
N THR A 175 9.58 11.89 -3.38
CA THR A 175 8.20 11.60 -2.97
C THR A 175 7.96 11.83 -1.48
N ARG A 176 8.78 11.26 -0.59
CA ARG A 176 8.57 11.41 0.86
C ARG A 176 8.69 12.85 1.34
N ARG A 177 9.64 13.61 0.79
CA ARG A 177 9.75 15.04 1.10
C ARG A 177 8.53 15.81 0.60
N LEU A 178 8.04 15.50 -0.60
CA LEU A 178 6.83 16.13 -1.15
C LEU A 178 5.58 15.80 -0.32
N VAL A 179 5.46 14.57 0.18
CA VAL A 179 4.39 14.17 1.10
C VAL A 179 4.47 14.97 2.41
N ALA A 180 5.66 15.12 2.97
CA ALA A 180 5.88 15.94 4.17
C ALA A 180 5.62 17.43 3.93
N ASP A 181 6.00 17.96 2.76
CA ASP A 181 5.73 19.34 2.35
C ASP A 181 4.23 19.63 2.22
N TYR A 182 3.52 18.73 1.53
CA TYR A 182 2.07 18.81 1.35
C TYR A 182 1.36 18.75 2.72
N GLY A 183 1.85 17.90 3.59
CA GLY A 183 1.41 17.78 4.98
C GLY A 183 0.01 17.21 5.16
N GLY A 184 -0.43 17.06 6.41
CA GLY A 184 -1.77 16.62 6.79
C GLY A 184 -2.05 15.12 6.58
N PHE A 185 -1.07 14.32 6.19
CA PHE A 185 -1.18 12.87 6.19
C PHE A 185 -0.95 12.31 7.59
N GLU A 186 -1.72 11.30 7.95
CA GLU A 186 -1.53 10.57 9.19
C GLU A 186 -0.40 9.53 9.05
N TYR A 187 -0.18 9.01 7.83
CA TYR A 187 0.89 8.07 7.52
C TYR A 187 1.28 8.06 6.03
N ASP A 188 2.47 7.53 5.78
CA ASP A 188 3.03 7.17 4.48
C ASP A 188 3.34 5.67 4.49
N SER A 189 3.13 4.98 3.37
CA SER A 189 3.35 3.54 3.23
C SER A 189 4.44 3.16 2.23
N ASP A 190 5.16 4.11 1.65
CA ASP A 190 6.24 3.85 0.69
C ASP A 190 7.50 3.33 1.42
N TYR A 191 7.37 2.20 2.11
CA TYR A 191 8.45 1.50 2.79
C TYR A 191 8.11 0.02 3.01
N TYR A 192 9.12 -0.86 2.89
CA TYR A 192 8.95 -2.31 2.94
C TYR A 192 9.90 -2.99 3.93
N GLY A 193 10.50 -2.26 4.83
CA GLY A 193 11.64 -2.72 5.61
C GLY A 193 11.39 -2.88 7.10
N ASP A 194 10.13 -2.98 7.56
CA ASP A 194 9.82 -3.23 8.97
C ASP A 194 8.44 -3.88 9.15
N ASP A 195 8.25 -4.57 10.27
CA ASP A 195 6.99 -5.19 10.68
C ASP A 195 6.17 -4.31 11.64
N LEU A 196 6.65 -3.12 11.94
CA LEU A 196 6.00 -2.14 12.81
C LEU A 196 6.07 -0.73 12.21
N PRO A 197 5.12 0.16 12.55
CA PRO A 197 5.25 1.57 12.23
C PRO A 197 6.46 2.20 12.92
N PHE A 198 7.01 3.24 12.31
CA PHE A 198 8.11 3.99 12.89
C PHE A 198 8.06 5.46 12.49
N TRP A 199 8.71 6.30 13.29
CA TRP A 199 8.79 7.72 13.04
C TRP A 199 10.07 8.10 12.32
N LEU A 200 9.92 8.98 11.33
CA LEU A 200 10.98 9.74 10.70
C LEU A 200 10.88 11.22 11.08
N GLN A 201 12.00 11.88 11.02
CA GLN A 201 12.07 13.33 10.95
C GLN A 201 12.45 13.71 9.52
N VAL A 202 11.50 14.21 8.73
CA VAL A 202 11.72 14.52 7.31
C VAL A 202 12.10 15.99 7.14
N ARG A 203 13.19 16.25 6.39
CA ARG A 203 13.58 17.60 6.00
C ARG A 203 12.71 18.07 4.84
N LYS A 204 11.95 19.12 5.08
CA LYS A 204 11.09 19.78 4.09
C LYS A 204 11.89 20.68 3.14
N THR A 205 11.27 21.07 2.04
CA THR A 205 11.87 21.98 1.05
C THR A 205 12.27 23.35 1.64
N ASP A 206 11.53 23.84 2.63
CA ASP A 206 11.86 25.09 3.35
C ASP A 206 12.97 24.92 4.40
N GLY A 207 13.55 23.73 4.54
CA GLY A 207 14.59 23.38 5.50
C GLY A 207 14.08 23.03 6.89
N SER A 208 12.79 23.22 7.18
CA SER A 208 12.19 22.80 8.45
C SER A 208 12.12 21.26 8.56
N LEU A 209 11.98 20.77 9.79
CA LEU A 209 11.86 19.34 10.07
C LEU A 209 10.43 19.01 10.49
N ALA A 210 9.86 17.97 9.89
CA ALA A 210 8.51 17.54 10.19
C ALA A 210 8.50 16.08 10.71
N PRO A 211 7.69 15.77 11.74
CA PRO A 211 7.42 14.40 12.13
C PRO A 211 6.64 13.68 11.02
N HIS A 212 7.08 12.48 10.68
CA HIS A 212 6.50 11.69 9.60
C HIS A 212 6.37 10.24 10.02
N LEU A 213 5.15 9.74 10.08
CA LEU A 213 4.88 8.35 10.44
C LEU A 213 4.88 7.48 9.20
N VAL A 214 5.71 6.43 9.21
CA VAL A 214 5.69 5.38 8.21
C VAL A 214 4.94 4.18 8.77
N VAL A 215 3.94 3.70 8.04
CA VAL A 215 3.29 2.40 8.25
C VAL A 215 3.74 1.51 7.11
N PRO A 216 4.73 0.63 7.29
CA PRO A 216 5.31 -0.17 6.21
C PRO A 216 4.27 -1.02 5.46
N TYR A 217 4.51 -1.22 4.17
CA TYR A 217 3.70 -2.08 3.31
C TYR A 217 4.43 -3.37 2.98
N THR A 218 3.85 -4.23 2.15
CA THR A 218 4.40 -5.54 1.82
C THR A 218 4.47 -5.79 0.32
N LEU A 219 5.52 -6.50 -0.12
CA LEU A 219 5.66 -7.04 -1.47
C LEU A 219 5.70 -8.58 -1.49
N ASP A 220 5.88 -9.23 -0.34
CA ASP A 220 5.94 -10.69 -0.20
C ASP A 220 4.54 -11.30 0.02
N CYS A 221 3.75 -10.78 0.95
CA CYS A 221 2.35 -11.13 1.17
C CYS A 221 1.41 -10.38 0.20
N ASN A 222 1.75 -10.38 -1.08
CA ASN A 222 1.12 -9.56 -2.11
C ASN A 222 0.85 -10.40 -3.36
N ASP A 223 -0.36 -10.31 -3.89
CA ASP A 223 -0.79 -11.05 -5.06
C ASP A 223 -0.08 -10.62 -6.36
N MET A 224 0.64 -9.50 -6.33
CA MET A 224 1.51 -9.09 -7.45
C MET A 224 2.48 -10.20 -7.87
N ARG A 225 2.85 -11.08 -6.94
CA ARG A 225 3.75 -12.20 -7.19
C ARG A 225 3.17 -13.25 -8.15
N PHE A 226 1.86 -13.28 -8.41
CA PHE A 226 1.30 -14.07 -9.50
C PHE A 226 1.72 -13.59 -10.89
N ALA A 227 2.15 -12.33 -11.00
CA ALA A 227 2.57 -11.72 -12.25
C ALA A 227 4.09 -11.50 -12.35
N LEU A 228 4.87 -12.04 -11.42
CA LEU A 228 6.32 -11.91 -11.39
C LEU A 228 7.00 -13.25 -11.66
N PRO A 229 8.19 -13.25 -12.33
CA PRO A 229 9.05 -14.44 -12.37
C PRO A 229 9.35 -14.93 -10.94
N GLN A 230 9.35 -16.25 -10.72
CA GLN A 230 9.54 -16.86 -9.39
C GLN A 230 8.49 -16.42 -8.34
N GLY A 231 7.34 -16.00 -8.77
CA GLY A 231 6.19 -15.72 -7.91
C GLY A 231 5.33 -16.95 -7.66
N PHE A 232 4.04 -16.72 -7.42
CA PHE A 232 3.08 -17.80 -7.19
C PHE A 232 2.53 -18.35 -8.50
N SER A 233 2.58 -19.68 -8.67
CA SER A 233 2.03 -20.35 -9.85
C SER A 233 0.52 -20.59 -9.71
N HIS A 234 0.04 -20.86 -8.50
CA HIS A 234 -1.37 -21.13 -8.22
C HIS A 234 -1.80 -20.67 -6.81
N GLY A 235 -3.11 -20.68 -6.57
CA GLY A 235 -3.68 -20.15 -5.32
C GLY A 235 -3.22 -20.87 -4.04
N ASP A 236 -2.86 -22.15 -4.11
CA ASP A 236 -2.38 -22.87 -2.91
C ASP A 236 -1.06 -22.34 -2.39
N GLU A 237 -0.13 -21.96 -3.27
CA GLU A 237 1.13 -21.35 -2.86
C GLU A 237 0.90 -20.00 -2.17
N PHE A 238 0.02 -19.18 -2.71
CA PHE A 238 -0.33 -17.91 -2.09
C PHE A 238 -0.99 -18.11 -0.71
N PHE A 239 -1.96 -19.02 -0.63
CA PHE A 239 -2.59 -19.36 0.64
C PHE A 239 -1.58 -19.86 1.67
N GLN A 240 -0.69 -20.78 1.31
CA GLN A 240 0.34 -21.31 2.20
C GLN A 240 1.28 -20.21 2.68
N TYR A 241 1.72 -19.35 1.78
CA TYR A 241 2.60 -18.24 2.14
C TYR A 241 1.95 -17.28 3.13
N LEU A 242 0.70 -16.88 2.88
CA LEU A 242 -0.05 -16.00 3.79
C LEU A 242 -0.28 -16.66 5.15
N ARG A 243 -0.66 -17.94 5.16
CA ARG A 243 -0.88 -18.72 6.39
C ARG A 243 0.39 -18.81 7.22
N ASP A 244 1.49 -19.23 6.60
CA ASP A 244 2.75 -19.45 7.30
C ASP A 244 3.33 -18.13 7.83
N SER A 245 3.20 -17.04 7.07
CA SER A 245 3.57 -15.69 7.53
C SER A 245 2.72 -15.26 8.73
N PHE A 246 1.41 -15.47 8.66
CA PHE A 246 0.50 -15.16 9.76
C PHE A 246 0.83 -16.00 11.01
N ASP A 247 1.03 -17.30 10.86
CA ASP A 247 1.28 -18.22 11.96
C ASP A 247 2.59 -17.88 12.70
N VAL A 248 3.65 -17.47 11.97
CA VAL A 248 4.90 -17.00 12.56
C VAL A 248 4.66 -15.72 13.37
N LEU A 249 4.07 -14.68 12.75
CA LEU A 249 3.81 -13.42 13.43
C LEU A 249 2.84 -13.58 14.63
N TYR A 250 1.87 -14.48 14.50
CA TYR A 250 0.95 -14.79 15.60
C TYR A 250 1.65 -15.48 16.77
N ALA A 251 2.60 -16.37 16.50
CA ALA A 251 3.41 -17.00 17.56
C ALA A 251 4.33 -15.99 18.25
N GLU A 252 5.03 -15.14 17.49
CA GLU A 252 5.87 -14.06 18.03
C GLU A 252 5.05 -13.03 18.84
N GLY A 253 3.79 -12.85 18.49
CA GLY A 253 2.91 -11.84 19.03
C GLY A 253 2.53 -12.01 20.51
N ASP A 254 2.91 -13.10 21.17
CA ASP A 254 2.79 -13.21 22.63
C ASP A 254 3.79 -12.28 23.35
N GLU A 255 4.98 -12.11 22.79
CA GLU A 255 6.05 -11.28 23.36
C GLU A 255 6.21 -9.96 22.61
N ALA A 256 6.16 -10.00 21.26
CA ALA A 256 6.42 -8.88 20.39
C ALA A 256 5.37 -8.76 19.25
N PRO A 257 4.15 -8.27 19.56
CA PRO A 257 3.10 -8.11 18.55
C PRO A 257 3.55 -7.28 17.36
N LYS A 258 3.22 -7.75 16.16
CA LYS A 258 3.58 -7.15 14.88
C LYS A 258 2.34 -6.76 14.07
N MET A 259 2.55 -6.16 12.91
CA MET A 259 1.51 -5.99 11.91
C MET A 259 1.78 -6.87 10.71
N MET A 260 0.72 -7.25 9.98
CA MET A 260 0.79 -7.98 8.72
C MET A 260 -0.10 -7.28 7.69
N SER A 261 0.42 -7.02 6.52
CA SER A 261 -0.36 -6.51 5.38
C SER A 261 -0.56 -7.62 4.35
N VAL A 262 -1.74 -7.66 3.73
CA VAL A 262 -2.02 -8.50 2.56
C VAL A 262 -2.33 -7.58 1.38
N GLY A 263 -1.44 -7.56 0.39
CA GLY A 263 -1.59 -6.75 -0.81
C GLY A 263 -2.44 -7.46 -1.87
N MET A 264 -3.44 -6.77 -2.39
CA MET A 264 -4.40 -7.30 -3.35
C MET A 264 -4.58 -6.36 -4.53
N HIS A 265 -4.67 -6.93 -5.75
CA HIS A 265 -4.98 -6.19 -6.97
C HIS A 265 -6.23 -6.79 -7.63
N CYS A 266 -7.15 -5.93 -8.05
CA CYS A 266 -8.46 -6.37 -8.56
C CYS A 266 -8.34 -7.31 -9.76
N ARG A 267 -7.41 -7.05 -10.68
CA ARG A 267 -7.16 -7.88 -11.87
C ARG A 267 -6.45 -9.19 -11.58
N LEU A 268 -5.74 -9.32 -10.44
CA LEU A 268 -5.02 -10.52 -10.03
C LEU A 268 -5.85 -11.39 -9.09
N LEU A 269 -6.00 -10.98 -7.83
CA LEU A 269 -6.70 -11.76 -6.81
C LEU A 269 -8.20 -11.85 -7.08
N GLY A 270 -8.77 -10.89 -7.79
CA GLY A 270 -10.16 -10.93 -8.24
C GLY A 270 -10.49 -12.07 -9.23
N ARG A 271 -9.51 -12.81 -9.77
CA ARG A 271 -9.74 -14.01 -10.57
C ARG A 271 -10.28 -15.14 -9.71
N PRO A 272 -11.29 -15.92 -10.17
CA PRO A 272 -11.99 -16.93 -9.33
C PRO A 272 -11.05 -17.92 -8.65
N GLY A 273 -10.06 -18.45 -9.38
CA GLY A 273 -9.12 -19.43 -8.85
C GLY A 273 -8.23 -18.87 -7.73
N ARG A 274 -7.79 -17.62 -7.87
CA ARG A 274 -6.96 -16.93 -6.86
C ARG A 274 -7.79 -16.46 -5.67
N MET A 275 -9.01 -16.02 -5.93
CA MET A 275 -9.96 -15.62 -4.88
C MET A 275 -10.17 -16.72 -3.83
N ARG A 276 -10.13 -17.99 -4.24
CA ARG A 276 -10.25 -19.14 -3.31
C ARG A 276 -9.12 -19.18 -2.28
N ALA A 277 -7.91 -18.73 -2.65
CA ALA A 277 -6.79 -18.64 -1.71
C ALA A 277 -7.06 -17.61 -0.61
N LEU A 278 -7.58 -16.43 -0.97
CA LEU A 278 -7.98 -15.41 0.00
C LEU A 278 -9.06 -15.92 0.95
N GLN A 279 -10.12 -16.57 0.41
CA GLN A 279 -11.18 -17.14 1.23
C GLN A 279 -10.64 -18.12 2.27
N ARG A 280 -9.75 -19.03 1.86
CA ARG A 280 -9.11 -20.00 2.76
C ARG A 280 -8.23 -19.31 3.81
N PHE A 281 -7.56 -18.24 3.45
CA PHE A 281 -6.78 -17.46 4.41
C PHE A 281 -7.68 -16.75 5.43
N LEU A 282 -8.77 -16.14 5.00
CA LEU A 282 -9.77 -15.55 5.89
C LEU A 282 -10.37 -16.62 6.84
N ASP A 283 -10.74 -17.81 6.30
CA ASP A 283 -11.21 -18.94 7.09
C ASP A 283 -10.16 -19.44 8.12
N HIS A 284 -8.87 -19.28 7.82
CA HIS A 284 -7.78 -19.61 8.75
C HIS A 284 -7.67 -18.55 9.87
N VAL A 285 -7.65 -17.29 9.50
CA VAL A 285 -7.54 -16.17 10.46
C VAL A 285 -8.70 -16.17 11.47
N GLU A 286 -9.93 -16.43 11.02
CA GLU A 286 -11.13 -16.48 11.86
C GLU A 286 -11.09 -17.54 12.98
N LYS A 287 -10.16 -18.50 12.91
CA LYS A 287 -9.96 -19.51 13.95
C LYS A 287 -9.06 -19.05 15.11
N HIS A 288 -8.47 -17.87 14.96
CA HIS A 288 -7.52 -17.31 15.92
C HIS A 288 -8.16 -16.17 16.70
N ASP A 289 -8.02 -16.20 18.01
CA ASP A 289 -8.34 -15.06 18.88
C ASP A 289 -7.24 -13.98 18.79
N ARG A 290 -7.45 -12.85 19.41
CA ARG A 290 -6.43 -11.79 19.52
C ARG A 290 -5.78 -11.40 18.17
N VAL A 291 -6.59 -11.32 17.12
CA VAL A 291 -6.23 -10.72 15.82
C VAL A 291 -7.02 -9.44 15.67
N TRP A 292 -6.34 -8.35 15.41
CA TRP A 292 -6.99 -7.08 15.12
C TRP A 292 -6.99 -6.82 13.61
N ILE A 293 -8.11 -7.15 12.96
CA ILE A 293 -8.30 -6.81 11.54
C ILE A 293 -8.75 -5.36 11.45
N CYS A 294 -7.97 -4.52 10.77
CA CYS A 294 -8.11 -3.07 10.83
C CYS A 294 -7.68 -2.39 9.52
N ARG A 295 -8.01 -1.12 9.39
CA ARG A 295 -7.50 -0.24 8.32
C ARG A 295 -6.10 0.26 8.70
N ARG A 296 -5.35 0.72 7.72
CA ARG A 296 -4.01 1.28 7.96
C ARG A 296 -4.07 2.58 8.77
N VAL A 297 -5.09 3.40 8.53
CA VAL A 297 -5.31 4.61 9.33
C VAL A 297 -5.57 4.28 10.82
N ASP A 298 -6.20 3.15 11.13
CA ASP A 298 -6.44 2.74 12.51
C ASP A 298 -5.11 2.39 13.20
N ILE A 299 -4.18 1.72 12.49
CA ILE A 299 -2.81 1.48 12.96
C ILE A 299 -2.07 2.79 13.18
N ALA A 300 -2.13 3.71 12.21
CA ALA A 300 -1.46 5.00 12.31
C ALA A 300 -1.93 5.78 13.55
N ARG A 301 -3.25 5.85 13.76
CA ARG A 301 -3.85 6.53 14.92
C ARG A 301 -3.48 5.88 16.23
N HIS A 302 -3.53 4.55 16.28
CA HIS A 302 -3.09 3.80 17.46
C HIS A 302 -1.62 4.06 17.77
N TRP A 303 -0.75 3.96 16.77
CA TRP A 303 0.69 4.16 16.96
C TRP A 303 1.01 5.59 17.40
N ARG A 304 0.37 6.59 16.81
CA ARG A 304 0.50 8.01 17.24
C ARG A 304 0.12 8.22 18.71
N ALA A 305 -0.89 7.51 19.17
CA ALA A 305 -1.36 7.63 20.56
C ALA A 305 -0.47 6.88 21.56
N THR A 306 0.07 5.72 21.21
CA THR A 306 0.83 4.84 22.10
C THR A 306 2.34 5.05 22.00
N HIS A 307 2.83 5.50 20.84
CA HIS A 307 4.24 5.76 20.53
C HIS A 307 4.38 7.15 19.89
N PRO A 308 4.20 8.22 20.67
CA PRO A 308 4.27 9.58 20.15
C PRO A 308 5.65 9.89 19.57
N PHE A 309 5.68 10.82 18.61
CA PHE A 309 6.92 11.25 17.99
C PHE A 309 7.92 11.77 19.03
N ASP A 310 9.15 11.26 18.96
CA ASP A 310 10.30 11.75 19.71
C ASP A 310 11.43 12.14 18.75
N PRO A 311 11.75 13.43 18.64
CA PRO A 311 12.82 13.89 17.75
C PRO A 311 14.23 13.39 18.14
N ALA A 312 14.41 12.90 19.38
CA ALA A 312 15.69 12.37 19.83
C ALA A 312 15.98 10.96 19.27
N THR A 313 14.94 10.20 18.97
CA THR A 313 15.04 8.81 18.49
C THR A 313 14.68 8.64 17.02
N ALA A 314 13.88 9.57 16.46
CA ALA A 314 13.46 9.50 15.07
C ALA A 314 14.63 9.67 14.10
N PHE A 315 14.70 8.77 13.10
CA PHE A 315 15.73 8.86 12.06
C PHE A 315 15.50 10.10 11.18
N LEU A 316 16.58 10.88 10.94
CA LEU A 316 16.50 12.03 10.04
C LEU A 316 16.57 11.58 8.58
N TRP A 317 15.51 11.81 7.86
CA TRP A 317 15.40 11.61 6.40
C TRP A 317 15.72 12.94 5.69
N GLU A 318 16.73 12.96 4.81
CA GLU A 318 17.21 14.12 4.04
C GLU A 318 16.85 14.02 2.58
#